data_868402423267aed71b63af210b6c6739
#
_entry.id   868402423267aed71b63af210b6c6739
#
_cell.length_a   1.000
_cell.length_b   1.000
_cell.length_c   1.000
_cell.angle_alpha   90.00
_cell.angle_beta   90.00
_cell.angle_gamma   90.00
#
_symmetry.space_group_name_H-M   'P 1'
#
loop_
_entity.id
_entity.type
_entity.pdbx_description
1 polymer ?
#
loop_
_entity_poly.entity_id
_entity_poly.type
_entity_poly.pdbx_seq_one_letter_code
_entity_poly.pdbx_strand_id
1 'polypeptide(L)'
;MKAIRLSAHALSYITKRGFTVAEVEDTIRGSRWEPAELGRMECRKIFAFNREWNKKLYAAKEVRPIFVEEADEIVVVTVYTYYS
;
A
#
# COMPACT_ATOMS: atom_id res chain seq x y z
N MET A 1 -9.99 13.47 -8.03
CA MET A 1 -8.72 13.01 -7.45
C MET A 1 -7.81 12.41 -8.52
N LYS A 2 -6.53 12.53 -8.35
CA LYS A 2 -5.56 12.03 -9.32
C LYS A 2 -5.63 10.51 -9.46
N ALA A 3 -5.32 10.01 -10.65
CA ALA A 3 -5.18 8.57 -10.87
C ALA A 3 -4.00 8.03 -10.05
N ILE A 4 -4.13 6.79 -9.60
CA ILE A 4 -3.09 6.10 -8.85
C ILE A 4 -2.54 4.99 -9.74
N ARG A 5 -1.22 5.00 -9.94
CA ARG A 5 -0.55 3.99 -10.75
C ARG A 5 0.54 3.33 -9.92
N LEU A 6 0.57 2.01 -9.91
CA LEU A 6 1.64 1.26 -9.24
C LEU A 6 2.79 1.06 -10.22
N SER A 7 4.02 1.34 -9.76
CA SER A 7 5.21 1.09 -10.55
C SER A 7 5.37 -0.42 -10.81
N ALA A 8 6.19 -0.78 -11.78
CA ALA A 8 6.51 -2.18 -12.05
C ALA A 8 7.07 -2.87 -10.80
N HIS A 9 7.92 -2.17 -10.05
CA HIS A 9 8.46 -2.66 -8.79
C HIS A 9 7.35 -2.97 -7.79
N ALA A 10 6.43 -2.03 -7.59
CA ALA A 10 5.31 -2.22 -6.65
C ALA A 10 4.44 -3.41 -7.07
N LEU A 11 4.11 -3.50 -8.37
CA LEU A 11 3.30 -4.60 -8.90
C LEU A 11 3.97 -5.95 -8.67
N SER A 12 5.30 -6.01 -8.76
CA SER A 12 6.03 -7.27 -8.60
C SER A 12 5.91 -7.88 -7.20
N TYR A 13 5.50 -7.08 -6.20
CA TYR A 13 5.39 -7.54 -4.82
C TYR A 13 3.97 -7.91 -4.39
N ILE A 14 2.98 -7.81 -5.30
CA ILE A 14 1.59 -8.12 -4.95
C ILE A 14 1.46 -9.51 -4.33
N THR A 15 2.01 -10.52 -5.00
CA THR A 15 1.93 -11.90 -4.51
C THR A 15 2.78 -12.12 -3.27
N LYS A 16 3.99 -11.58 -3.27
CA LYS A 16 4.93 -11.80 -2.16
C LYS A 16 4.48 -11.17 -0.86
N ARG A 17 3.86 -9.99 -0.93
CA ARG A 17 3.44 -9.23 0.25
C ARG A 17 1.94 -9.31 0.51
N GLY A 18 1.17 -9.79 -0.47
CA GLY A 18 -0.24 -10.09 -0.28
C GLY A 18 -1.17 -8.89 -0.24
N PHE A 19 -0.85 -7.82 -0.96
CA PHE A 19 -1.76 -6.69 -1.08
C PHE A 19 -2.49 -6.72 -2.43
N THR A 20 -3.55 -5.92 -2.55
CA THR A 20 -4.26 -5.73 -3.81
C THR A 20 -4.16 -4.26 -4.22
N VAL A 21 -4.34 -4.00 -5.52
CA VAL A 21 -4.38 -2.62 -6.04
C VAL A 21 -5.49 -1.84 -5.36
N ALA A 22 -6.66 -2.45 -5.16
CA ALA A 22 -7.79 -1.80 -4.50
C ALA A 22 -7.45 -1.38 -3.08
N GLU A 23 -6.74 -2.21 -2.33
CA GLU A 23 -6.31 -1.88 -0.97
C GLU A 23 -5.35 -0.69 -0.95
N VAL A 24 -4.42 -0.65 -1.90
CA VAL A 24 -3.48 0.46 -2.03
C VAL A 24 -4.22 1.76 -2.33
N GLU A 25 -5.14 1.74 -3.29
CA GLU A 25 -5.93 2.92 -3.62
C GLU A 25 -6.79 3.39 -2.45
N ASP A 26 -7.43 2.48 -1.75
CA ASP A 26 -8.25 2.80 -0.59
C ASP A 26 -7.41 3.44 0.51
N THR A 27 -6.21 2.91 0.73
CA THR A 27 -5.29 3.45 1.74
C THR A 27 -4.88 4.88 1.40
N ILE A 28 -4.49 5.13 0.16
CA ILE A 28 -4.04 6.46 -0.26
C ILE A 28 -5.18 7.48 -0.21
N ARG A 29 -6.37 7.10 -0.66
CA ARG A 29 -7.51 8.02 -0.71
C ARG A 29 -8.15 8.27 0.64
N GLY A 30 -8.03 7.33 1.58
CA GLY A 30 -8.73 7.41 2.86
C GLY A 30 -7.85 7.65 4.08
N SER A 31 -6.55 7.73 3.94
CA SER A 31 -5.64 7.86 5.08
C SER A 31 -4.85 9.17 5.02
N ARG A 32 -4.37 9.60 6.18
CA ARG A 32 -3.51 10.79 6.28
C ARG A 32 -2.14 10.48 5.69
N TRP A 33 -1.64 11.37 4.86
CA TRP A 33 -0.31 11.25 4.26
C TRP A 33 0.74 11.86 5.16
N GLU A 34 1.90 11.23 5.21
CA GLU A 34 3.06 11.70 5.96
C GLU A 34 4.29 11.71 5.05
N PRO A 35 5.26 12.60 5.30
CA PRO A 35 6.51 12.58 4.54
C PRO A 35 7.27 11.28 4.75
N ALA A 36 7.84 10.77 3.68
CA ALA A 36 8.75 9.63 3.70
C ALA A 36 10.11 10.06 3.17
N GLU A 37 11.05 9.14 3.10
CA GLU A 37 12.39 9.45 2.61
C GLU A 37 12.38 9.82 1.13
N LEU A 38 13.41 10.53 0.70
CA LEU A 38 13.67 10.85 -0.72
C LEU A 38 12.53 11.65 -1.37
N GLY A 39 11.89 12.52 -0.62
CA GLY A 39 10.82 13.37 -1.14
C GLY A 39 9.52 12.63 -1.43
N ARG A 40 9.38 11.42 -0.92
CA ARG A 40 8.17 10.62 -1.10
C ARG A 40 7.18 10.85 0.02
N MET A 41 5.98 10.31 -0.17
CA MET A 41 4.94 10.32 0.85
C MET A 41 4.60 8.86 1.21
N GLU A 42 4.00 8.69 2.38
CA GLU A 42 3.48 7.40 2.81
C GLU A 42 2.18 7.57 3.58
N CYS A 43 1.41 6.52 3.64
CA CYS A 43 0.25 6.42 4.50
C CYS A 43 0.01 4.96 4.83
N ARG A 44 -0.91 4.68 5.74
CA ARG A 44 -1.17 3.31 6.18
C ARG A 44 -2.62 3.13 6.57
N LYS A 45 -3.12 1.93 6.38
CA LYS A 45 -4.45 1.56 6.78
C LYS A 45 -4.48 0.11 7.20
N ILE A 46 -5.23 -0.20 8.25
CA ILE A 46 -5.40 -1.55 8.75
C ILE A 46 -6.71 -2.10 8.20
N PHE A 47 -6.62 -3.28 7.59
CA PHE A 47 -7.77 -4.01 7.06
C PHE A 47 -8.03 -5.26 7.89
N ALA A 48 -9.29 -5.61 8.10
CA ALA A 48 -9.64 -6.90 8.66
C ALA A 48 -9.20 -7.97 7.67
N PHE A 49 -8.48 -8.97 8.14
CA PHE A 49 -7.95 -10.02 7.28
C PHE A 49 -8.56 -11.38 7.61
N ASN A 50 -8.43 -11.83 8.84
CA ASN A 50 -9.05 -13.07 9.36
C ASN A 50 -8.80 -14.28 8.47
N ARG A 51 -7.57 -14.42 7.96
CA ARG A 51 -7.20 -15.49 7.05
C ARG A 51 -5.78 -15.96 7.33
N GLU A 52 -5.41 -17.05 6.66
CA GLU A 52 -4.06 -17.59 6.72
C GLU A 52 -3.15 -16.85 5.74
N TRP A 53 -1.96 -16.53 6.23
CA TRP A 53 -0.88 -16.00 5.41
C TRP A 53 0.40 -16.67 5.86
N ASN A 54 1.13 -17.30 4.91
CA ASN A 54 2.35 -18.04 5.22
C ASN A 54 2.14 -19.04 6.36
N LYS A 55 1.05 -19.81 6.28
CA LYS A 55 0.72 -20.91 7.22
C LYS A 55 0.38 -20.44 8.64
N LYS A 56 0.06 -19.19 8.81
CA LYS A 56 -0.35 -18.64 10.12
C LYS A 56 -1.60 -17.80 9.95
N LEU A 57 -2.50 -17.88 10.92
CA LEU A 57 -3.73 -17.08 10.92
C LEU A 57 -3.46 -15.69 11.49
N TYR A 58 -3.97 -14.67 10.79
CA TYR A 58 -3.86 -13.28 11.22
C TYR A 58 -5.22 -12.61 11.16
N ALA A 59 -5.51 -11.80 12.17
CA ALA A 59 -6.77 -11.05 12.22
C ALA A 59 -6.71 -9.80 11.35
N ALA A 60 -5.55 -9.18 11.21
CA ALA A 60 -5.41 -7.88 10.55
C ALA A 60 -4.22 -7.85 9.59
N LYS A 61 -4.35 -6.96 8.61
CA LYS A 61 -3.27 -6.66 7.65
C LYS A 61 -3.16 -5.14 7.53
N GLU A 62 -1.97 -4.59 7.77
CA GLU A 62 -1.70 -3.18 7.54
C GLU A 62 -1.05 -3.02 6.17
N VAL A 63 -1.59 -2.12 5.36
CA VAL A 63 -1.05 -1.80 4.03
C VAL A 63 -0.42 -0.40 4.12
N ARG A 64 0.85 -0.30 3.73
CA ARG A 64 1.61 0.95 3.80
C ARG A 64 2.29 1.24 2.47
N PRO A 65 1.63 1.99 1.58
CA PRO A 65 2.25 2.40 0.31
C PRO A 65 3.20 3.58 0.50
N ILE A 66 4.28 3.55 -0.27
CA ILE A 66 5.22 4.67 -0.42
C ILE A 66 5.02 5.19 -1.84
N PHE A 67 4.79 6.48 -1.99
CA PHE A 67 4.39 7.02 -3.28
C PHE A 67 4.90 8.44 -3.50
N VAL A 68 4.85 8.88 -4.76
CA VAL A 68 5.19 10.24 -5.17
C VAL A 68 3.94 10.85 -5.79
N GLU A 69 3.61 12.06 -5.35
CA GLU A 69 2.51 12.81 -5.94
C GLU A 69 3.08 13.69 -7.07
N GLU A 70 2.64 13.41 -8.30
CA GLU A 70 3.01 14.18 -9.48
C GLU A 70 1.84 15.06 -9.91
N ALA A 71 2.05 15.92 -10.93
CA ALA A 71 1.02 16.86 -11.36
C ALA A 71 -0.29 16.16 -11.76
N ASP A 72 -0.18 15.05 -12.49
CA ASP A 72 -1.34 14.37 -13.06
C ASP A 72 -1.69 13.06 -12.39
N GLU A 73 -0.78 12.48 -11.60
CA GLU A 73 -0.98 11.16 -11.05
C GLU A 73 -0.20 10.96 -9.76
N ILE A 74 -0.57 9.91 -9.04
CA ILE A 74 0.17 9.42 -7.90
C ILE A 74 0.85 8.13 -8.34
N VAL A 75 2.16 8.04 -8.17
CA VAL A 75 2.94 6.85 -8.55
C VAL A 75 3.36 6.12 -7.29
N VAL A 76 2.87 4.90 -7.11
CA VAL A 76 3.23 4.06 -5.96
C VAL A 76 4.55 3.38 -6.26
N VAL A 77 5.57 3.69 -5.48
CA VAL A 77 6.92 3.17 -5.67
C VAL A 77 7.06 1.77 -5.08
N THR A 78 6.52 1.57 -3.89
CA THR A 78 6.53 0.27 -3.22
C THR A 78 5.39 0.20 -2.22
N VAL A 79 5.10 -1.01 -1.76
CA VAL A 79 4.04 -1.25 -0.75
C VAL A 79 4.56 -2.24 0.26
N TYR A 80 4.46 -1.88 1.53
CA TYR A 80 4.77 -2.79 2.64
C TYR A 80 3.48 -3.30 3.25
N THR A 81 3.50 -4.54 3.72
CA THR A 81 2.36 -5.15 4.41
C THR A 81 2.85 -5.75 5.73
N TYR A 82 2.02 -5.62 6.75
CA TYR A 82 2.31 -6.15 8.08
C TYR A 82 1.09 -6.92 8.57
N TYR A 83 1.28 -8.16 8.98
CA TYR A 83 0.22 -9.05 9.46
C TYR A 83 0.28 -9.18 10.98
N SER A 84 -0.89 -9.15 11.60
CA SER A 84 -0.97 -9.23 13.07
C SER A 84 -2.23 -9.92 13.59
#